data_c00fb4557bf68e2571db5bff1d330632
#
_entry.id   c00fb4557bf68e2571db5bff1d330632
#
_cell.length_a   1.000
_cell.length_b   1.000
_cell.length_c   1.000
_cell.angle_alpha   90.00
_cell.angle_beta   90.00
_cell.angle_gamma   90.00
#
_symmetry.space_group_name_H-M   'P 1'
#
loop_
_entity.id
_entity.type
_entity.pdbx_description
1 polymer ?
#
loop_
_entity_poly.entity_id
_entity_poly.type
_entity_poly.pdbx_seq_one_letter_code
_entity_poly.pdbx_strand_id
1 'polypeptide(L)'
;MKNQRIHLSRGDLLFQILVYTVLGLLSLIVLYPLIYVVSASFTSPAALVAGKMYLWPVNPTVSSYKAVLRESRLWIGYKNTIFYTLLGVSINIVMTVLGAYPLSRRDLVGRKVIMTLITFTMFFSGGMIPLYLIIRNLGMIDTVWAVVLPGAISVHNLIIAKSFFSSSIPFELQESAFVDGCSNIRT
;
A
#
# COMPACT_ATOMS: atom_id res chain seq x y z
N MET A 1 -19.03 26.14 22.47
CA MET A 1 -18.07 25.16 23.04
C MET A 1 -16.97 25.94 23.75
N LYS A 2 -16.90 25.85 25.10
CA LYS A 2 -15.94 26.60 25.91
C LYS A 2 -14.55 25.98 25.74
N ASN A 3 -13.58 26.75 25.19
CA ASN A 3 -12.17 26.39 25.17
C ASN A 3 -11.68 26.22 26.63
N GLN A 4 -11.64 24.99 27.14
CA GLN A 4 -10.94 24.69 28.37
C GLN A 4 -9.44 24.84 28.08
N ARG A 5 -8.85 25.93 28.56
CA ARG A 5 -7.38 26.06 28.60
C ARG A 5 -6.88 25.06 29.64
N ILE A 6 -6.31 23.97 29.17
CA ILE A 6 -5.64 22.98 30.01
C ILE A 6 -4.43 23.69 30.63
N HIS A 7 -4.46 23.89 31.96
CA HIS A 7 -3.29 24.37 32.70
C HIS A 7 -2.26 23.26 32.76
N LEU A 8 -1.22 23.39 31.94
CA LEU A 8 -0.09 22.44 31.94
C LEU A 8 0.65 22.57 33.28
N SER A 9 0.85 21.46 33.96
CA SER A 9 1.75 21.37 35.10
C SER A 9 3.21 21.63 34.66
N ARG A 10 4.07 22.07 35.57
CA ARG A 10 5.51 22.22 35.29
C ARG A 10 6.15 20.91 34.79
N GLY A 11 5.68 19.76 35.32
CA GLY A 11 6.10 18.44 34.84
C GLY A 11 5.70 18.18 33.39
N ASP A 12 4.45 18.53 33.02
CA ASP A 12 3.97 18.39 31.65
C ASP A 12 4.75 19.25 30.66
N LEU A 13 5.15 20.48 31.09
CA LEU A 13 5.95 21.36 30.27
C LEU A 13 7.35 20.79 30.02
N LEU A 14 8.01 20.29 31.07
CA LEU A 14 9.32 19.64 30.93
C LEU A 14 9.26 18.41 30.04
N PHE A 15 8.25 17.58 30.20
CA PHE A 15 8.01 16.41 29.35
C PHE A 15 7.82 16.81 27.88
N GLN A 16 6.98 17.83 27.61
CA GLN A 16 6.77 18.32 26.25
C GLN A 16 8.06 18.86 25.63
N ILE A 17 8.84 19.67 26.37
CA ILE A 17 10.13 20.18 25.88
C ILE A 17 11.06 19.03 25.53
N LEU A 18 11.18 18.02 26.39
CA LEU A 18 12.02 16.85 26.13
C LEU A 18 11.57 16.10 24.88
N VAL A 19 10.27 15.82 24.76
CA VAL A 19 9.70 15.13 23.59
C VAL A 19 9.96 15.92 22.31
N TYR A 20 9.67 17.22 22.29
CA TYR A 20 9.91 18.04 21.11
C TYR A 20 11.39 18.17 20.77
N THR A 21 12.27 18.23 21.75
CA THR A 21 13.72 18.25 21.53
C THR A 21 14.20 16.95 20.90
N VAL A 22 13.78 15.80 21.46
CA VAL A 22 14.14 14.48 20.92
C VAL A 22 13.59 14.30 19.51
N LEU A 23 12.30 14.61 19.29
CA LEU A 23 11.68 14.52 17.95
C LEU A 23 12.34 15.48 16.96
N GLY A 24 12.69 16.70 17.40
CA GLY A 24 13.40 17.67 16.57
C GLY A 24 14.77 17.16 16.13
N LEU A 25 15.55 16.61 17.07
CA LEU A 25 16.86 16.03 16.75
C LEU A 25 16.75 14.83 15.81
N LEU A 26 15.79 13.92 16.06
CA LEU A 26 15.53 12.79 15.17
C LEU A 26 15.13 13.27 13.77
N SER A 27 14.26 14.28 13.68
CA SER A 27 13.85 14.87 12.40
C SER A 27 15.04 15.45 11.63
N LEU A 28 15.96 16.18 12.31
CA LEU A 28 17.15 16.71 11.68
C LEU A 28 18.09 15.62 11.16
N ILE A 29 18.27 14.54 11.94
CA ILE A 29 19.08 13.38 11.51
C ILE A 29 18.49 12.73 10.25
N VAL A 30 17.16 12.58 10.18
CA VAL A 30 16.50 11.99 9.03
C VAL A 30 16.47 12.95 7.83
N LEU A 31 16.32 14.25 8.06
CA LEU A 31 16.30 15.26 7.00
C LEU A 31 17.67 15.44 6.32
N TYR A 32 18.77 15.27 7.05
CA TYR A 32 20.12 15.45 6.49
C TYR A 32 20.36 14.63 5.22
N PRO A 33 20.18 13.27 5.22
CA PRO A 33 20.40 12.49 4.01
C PRO A 33 19.41 12.84 2.89
N LEU A 34 18.19 13.25 3.20
CA LEU A 34 17.23 13.67 2.18
C LEU A 34 17.66 14.96 1.49
N ILE A 35 18.07 15.98 2.27
CA ILE A 35 18.59 17.24 1.73
C ILE A 35 19.86 16.96 0.92
N TYR A 36 20.76 16.09 1.42
CA TYR A 36 21.96 15.68 0.72
C TYR A 36 21.65 15.09 -0.66
N VAL A 37 20.73 14.13 -0.75
CA VAL A 37 20.34 13.50 -2.03
C VAL A 37 19.75 14.51 -3.01
N VAL A 38 18.86 15.39 -2.53
CA VAL A 38 18.27 16.44 -3.37
C VAL A 38 19.35 17.39 -3.87
N SER A 39 20.25 17.85 -3.01
CA SER A 39 21.37 18.73 -3.40
C SER A 39 22.34 18.05 -4.36
N ALA A 40 22.63 16.75 -4.14
CA ALA A 40 23.48 15.95 -5.00
C ALA A 40 22.88 15.82 -6.42
N SER A 41 21.55 15.68 -6.53
CA SER A 41 20.88 15.55 -7.82
C SER A 41 21.06 16.77 -8.74
N PHE A 42 21.26 17.94 -8.15
CA PHE A 42 21.54 19.20 -8.85
C PHE A 42 23.02 19.55 -8.94
N THR A 43 23.90 18.81 -8.28
CA THR A 43 25.35 19.06 -8.31
C THR A 43 25.99 18.50 -9.57
N SER A 44 27.00 19.20 -10.12
CA SER A 44 27.74 18.67 -11.27
C SER A 44 28.43 17.34 -10.92
N PRO A 45 28.42 16.33 -11.82
CA PRO A 45 29.06 15.04 -11.56
C PRO A 45 30.52 15.13 -11.13
N ALA A 46 31.28 16.06 -11.73
CA ALA A 46 32.69 16.30 -11.38
C ALA A 46 32.88 16.80 -9.95
N ALA A 47 32.00 17.71 -9.48
CA ALA A 47 32.05 18.22 -8.12
C ALA A 47 31.61 17.17 -7.09
N LEU A 48 30.67 16.32 -7.45
CA LEU A 48 30.16 15.23 -6.60
C LEU A 48 31.28 14.18 -6.38
N VAL A 49 31.91 13.72 -7.46
CA VAL A 49 33.03 12.75 -7.39
C VAL A 49 34.25 13.35 -6.65
N ALA A 50 34.47 14.63 -6.79
CA ALA A 50 35.55 15.32 -6.06
C ALA A 50 35.24 15.54 -4.56
N GLY A 51 34.07 15.13 -4.06
CA GLY A 51 33.69 15.29 -2.65
C GLY A 51 33.52 16.74 -2.19
N LYS A 52 33.31 17.68 -3.12
CA LYS A 52 33.20 19.12 -2.82
C LYS A 52 31.84 19.55 -2.29
N MET A 53 30.85 18.65 -2.32
CA MET A 53 29.48 18.92 -1.90
C MET A 53 29.25 18.43 -0.46
N TYR A 54 28.65 19.27 0.38
CA TYR A 54 28.21 18.91 1.73
C TYR A 54 26.66 18.93 1.84
N LEU A 55 26.03 20.11 1.79
CA LEU A 55 24.60 20.30 1.94
C LEU A 55 23.97 21.04 0.76
N TRP A 56 24.70 21.94 0.11
CA TRP A 56 24.20 22.77 -0.98
C TRP A 56 24.79 22.35 -2.32
N PRO A 57 24.05 22.49 -3.42
CA PRO A 57 24.54 22.13 -4.74
C PRO A 57 25.78 22.94 -5.12
N VAL A 58 26.80 22.25 -5.64
CA VAL A 58 28.03 22.89 -6.18
C VAL A 58 27.99 22.80 -7.70
N ASN A 59 28.18 23.96 -8.38
CA ASN A 59 28.02 24.10 -9.83
C ASN A 59 26.67 23.49 -10.30
N PRO A 60 25.53 24.09 -9.94
CA PRO A 60 24.20 23.52 -10.20
C PRO A 60 23.98 23.19 -11.66
N THR A 61 23.54 21.96 -11.93
CA THR A 61 23.25 21.48 -13.28
C THR A 61 22.12 20.47 -13.27
N VAL A 62 21.38 20.39 -14.37
CA VAL A 62 20.35 19.37 -14.62
C VAL A 62 20.85 18.23 -15.51
N SER A 63 22.18 18.13 -15.72
CA SER A 63 22.77 17.13 -16.60
C SER A 63 22.45 15.70 -16.19
N SER A 64 22.44 15.39 -14.89
CA SER A 64 22.06 14.10 -14.34
C SER A 64 20.62 13.73 -14.67
N TYR A 65 19.69 14.67 -14.56
CA TYR A 65 18.29 14.47 -14.94
C TYR A 65 18.14 14.22 -16.46
N LYS A 66 18.87 14.98 -17.27
CA LYS A 66 18.86 14.76 -18.75
C LYS A 66 19.40 13.37 -19.11
N ALA A 67 20.44 12.90 -18.43
CA ALA A 67 20.99 11.57 -18.64
C ALA A 67 20.00 10.48 -18.26
N VAL A 68 19.37 10.61 -17.08
CA VAL A 68 18.35 9.66 -16.59
C VAL A 68 17.12 9.61 -17.53
N LEU A 69 16.62 10.76 -17.97
CA LEU A 69 15.47 10.83 -18.87
C LEU A 69 15.73 10.27 -20.27
N ARG A 70 17.00 10.20 -20.70
CA ARG A 70 17.41 9.56 -21.96
C ARG A 70 17.53 8.04 -21.84
N GLU A 71 17.57 7.50 -20.62
CA GLU A 71 17.69 6.06 -20.40
C GLU A 71 16.35 5.37 -20.72
N SER A 72 16.33 4.58 -21.80
CA SER A 72 15.10 3.89 -22.24
C SER A 72 14.58 2.87 -21.21
N ARG A 73 15.45 2.27 -20.41
CA ARG A 73 15.07 1.33 -19.34
C ARG A 73 14.19 1.97 -18.28
N LEU A 74 14.39 3.26 -18.00
CA LEU A 74 13.53 4.02 -17.09
C LEU A 74 12.08 4.03 -17.58
N TRP A 75 11.88 4.36 -18.84
CA TRP A 75 10.54 4.46 -19.44
C TRP A 75 9.86 3.09 -19.54
N ILE A 76 10.62 2.05 -19.88
CA ILE A 76 10.12 0.67 -19.84
C ILE A 76 9.69 0.30 -18.42
N GLY A 77 10.50 0.65 -17.41
CA GLY A 77 10.17 0.41 -16.00
C GLY A 77 8.89 1.12 -15.58
N TYR A 78 8.73 2.40 -15.90
CA TYR A 78 7.51 3.16 -15.62
C TYR A 78 6.28 2.56 -16.31
N LYS A 79 6.39 2.26 -17.60
CA LYS A 79 5.30 1.63 -18.37
C LYS A 79 4.87 0.31 -17.72
N ASN A 80 5.81 -0.54 -17.38
CA ASN A 80 5.53 -1.82 -16.76
C ASN A 80 4.91 -1.65 -15.35
N THR A 81 5.44 -0.74 -14.55
CA THR A 81 4.90 -0.45 -13.20
C THR A 81 3.46 0.04 -13.28
N ILE A 82 3.17 1.01 -14.16
CA ILE A 82 1.81 1.53 -14.35
C ILE A 82 0.88 0.41 -14.82
N PHE A 83 1.31 -0.39 -15.80
CA PHE A 83 0.51 -1.49 -16.33
C PHE A 83 0.21 -2.55 -15.26
N TYR A 84 1.23 -3.02 -14.55
CA TYR A 84 1.04 -4.03 -13.50
C TYR A 84 0.22 -3.51 -12.32
N THR A 85 0.38 -2.24 -11.97
CA THR A 85 -0.41 -1.62 -10.91
C THR A 85 -1.88 -1.53 -11.31
N LEU A 86 -2.19 -0.99 -12.47
CA LEU A 86 -3.57 -0.87 -12.94
C LEU A 86 -4.25 -2.24 -13.06
N LEU A 87 -3.59 -3.19 -13.71
CA LEU A 87 -4.12 -4.54 -13.88
C LEU A 87 -4.27 -5.26 -12.54
N GLY A 88 -3.24 -5.23 -11.71
CA GLY A 88 -3.24 -5.91 -10.41
C GLY A 88 -4.27 -5.33 -9.45
N VAL A 89 -4.37 -4.00 -9.36
CA VAL A 89 -5.37 -3.32 -8.51
C VAL A 89 -6.78 -3.61 -9.00
N SER A 90 -7.03 -3.58 -10.32
CA SER A 90 -8.35 -3.90 -10.87
C SER A 90 -8.78 -5.32 -10.52
N ILE A 91 -7.90 -6.30 -10.72
CA ILE A 91 -8.16 -7.69 -10.35
C ILE A 91 -8.38 -7.82 -8.83
N ASN A 92 -7.52 -7.19 -8.02
CA ASN A 92 -7.62 -7.25 -6.57
C ASN A 92 -8.96 -6.69 -6.06
N ILE A 93 -9.42 -5.55 -6.58
CA ILE A 93 -10.70 -4.95 -6.21
C ILE A 93 -11.85 -5.90 -6.59
N VAL A 94 -11.87 -6.37 -7.83
CA VAL A 94 -12.93 -7.28 -8.30
C VAL A 94 -12.98 -8.55 -7.44
N MET A 95 -11.85 -9.21 -7.24
CA MET A 95 -11.77 -10.43 -6.44
C MET A 95 -12.11 -10.19 -4.96
N THR A 96 -11.71 -9.04 -4.40
CA THR A 96 -12.02 -8.66 -3.03
C THR A 96 -13.52 -8.44 -2.86
N VAL A 97 -14.18 -7.73 -3.77
CA VAL A 97 -15.64 -7.48 -3.72
C VAL A 97 -16.41 -8.78 -3.91
N LEU A 98 -16.06 -9.58 -4.93
CA LEU A 98 -16.68 -10.86 -5.20
C LEU A 98 -16.54 -11.86 -4.04
N GLY A 99 -15.43 -11.81 -3.31
CA GLY A 99 -15.23 -12.64 -2.12
C GLY A 99 -15.89 -12.07 -0.87
N ALA A 100 -15.81 -10.77 -0.64
CA ALA A 100 -16.29 -10.13 0.58
C ALA A 100 -17.82 -10.05 0.66
N TYR A 101 -18.50 -9.79 -0.46
CA TYR A 101 -19.94 -9.63 -0.49
C TYR A 101 -20.68 -10.92 -0.04
N PRO A 102 -20.46 -12.11 -0.64
CA PRO A 102 -21.09 -13.34 -0.16
C PRO A 102 -20.74 -13.65 1.30
N LEU A 103 -19.50 -13.42 1.70
CA LEU A 103 -19.04 -13.64 3.06
C LEU A 103 -19.61 -12.64 4.07
N SER A 104 -20.18 -11.53 3.65
CA SER A 104 -20.90 -10.59 4.51
C SER A 104 -22.32 -11.07 4.82
N ARG A 105 -22.93 -11.85 3.93
CA ARG A 105 -24.31 -12.31 4.03
C ARG A 105 -24.50 -13.30 5.18
N ARG A 106 -25.64 -13.20 5.88
CA ARG A 106 -25.97 -14.07 7.03
C ARG A 106 -26.47 -15.46 6.59
N ASP A 107 -27.06 -15.54 5.42
CA ASP A 107 -27.65 -16.74 4.82
C ASP A 107 -26.62 -17.68 4.17
N LEU A 108 -25.35 -17.27 4.02
CA LEU A 108 -24.32 -18.12 3.42
C LEU A 108 -23.98 -19.31 4.34
N VAL A 109 -24.31 -20.50 3.87
CA VAL A 109 -23.99 -21.78 4.54
C VAL A 109 -22.46 -21.97 4.54
N GLY A 110 -21.88 -22.35 5.69
CA GLY A 110 -20.42 -22.56 5.80
C GLY A 110 -19.58 -21.30 5.95
N ARG A 111 -20.18 -20.10 6.03
CA ARG A 111 -19.48 -18.82 6.15
C ARG A 111 -18.38 -18.82 7.21
N LYS A 112 -18.66 -19.37 8.40
CA LYS A 112 -17.69 -19.41 9.52
C LYS A 112 -16.47 -20.24 9.14
N VAL A 113 -16.68 -21.41 8.53
CA VAL A 113 -15.59 -22.32 8.12
C VAL A 113 -14.73 -21.65 7.06
N ILE A 114 -15.36 -21.10 6.02
CA ILE A 114 -14.65 -20.38 4.94
C ILE A 114 -13.83 -19.22 5.50
N MET A 115 -14.42 -18.40 6.37
CA MET A 115 -13.68 -17.27 7.00
C MET A 115 -12.53 -17.76 7.86
N THR A 116 -12.70 -18.86 8.60
CA THR A 116 -11.59 -19.43 9.40
C THR A 116 -10.44 -19.89 8.52
N LEU A 117 -10.75 -20.60 7.43
CA LEU A 117 -9.73 -21.06 6.46
C LEU A 117 -9.00 -19.88 5.81
N ILE A 118 -9.75 -18.86 5.36
CA ILE A 118 -9.15 -17.66 4.77
C ILE A 118 -8.28 -16.94 5.79
N THR A 119 -8.74 -16.76 7.03
CA THR A 119 -7.97 -16.11 8.09
C THR A 119 -6.74 -16.94 8.47
N PHE A 120 -6.84 -18.27 8.46
CA PHE A 120 -5.69 -19.15 8.67
C PHE A 120 -4.58 -18.89 7.67
N THR A 121 -4.89 -18.70 6.39
CA THR A 121 -3.89 -18.41 5.35
C THR A 121 -3.16 -17.08 5.56
N MET A 122 -3.70 -16.16 6.36
CA MET A 122 -3.05 -14.91 6.71
C MET A 122 -1.83 -15.13 7.61
N PHE A 123 -1.90 -16.12 8.51
CA PHE A 123 -0.84 -16.42 9.47
C PHE A 123 0.13 -17.50 8.97
N PHE A 124 -0.32 -18.36 8.06
CA PHE A 124 0.44 -19.47 7.54
C PHE A 124 0.66 -19.31 6.03
N SER A 125 1.82 -18.80 5.66
CA SER A 125 2.25 -18.75 4.26
C SER A 125 3.21 -19.90 3.96
N GLY A 126 3.11 -20.47 2.77
CA GLY A 126 4.03 -21.53 2.31
C GLY A 126 5.47 -21.04 2.08
N GLY A 127 5.67 -19.71 2.08
CA GLY A 127 6.97 -19.12 1.77
C GLY A 127 7.24 -18.96 0.26
N MET A 128 8.40 -18.41 -0.05
CA MET A 128 8.78 -18.05 -1.43
C MET A 128 9.00 -19.27 -2.33
N ILE A 129 9.60 -20.34 -1.81
CA ILE A 129 9.94 -21.53 -2.62
C ILE A 129 8.68 -22.25 -3.11
N PRO A 130 7.69 -22.62 -2.28
CA PRO A 130 6.43 -23.19 -2.75
C PRO A 130 5.70 -22.30 -3.74
N LEU A 131 5.66 -20.98 -3.49
CA LEU A 131 5.02 -20.04 -4.42
C LEU A 131 5.70 -20.07 -5.80
N TYR A 132 7.02 -20.04 -5.85
CA TYR A 132 7.80 -20.15 -7.09
C TYR A 132 7.50 -21.45 -7.85
N LEU A 133 7.44 -22.58 -7.13
CA LEU A 133 7.15 -23.88 -7.74
C LEU A 133 5.74 -23.92 -8.35
N ILE A 134 4.75 -23.32 -7.69
CA ILE A 134 3.38 -23.21 -8.24
C ILE A 134 3.40 -22.36 -9.51
N ILE A 135 4.01 -21.18 -9.48
CA ILE A 135 4.11 -20.27 -10.64
C ILE A 135 4.79 -20.99 -11.81
N ARG A 136 5.88 -21.71 -11.53
CA ARG A 136 6.62 -22.50 -12.54
C ARG A 136 5.75 -23.61 -13.12
N ASN A 137 5.09 -24.39 -12.27
CA ASN A 137 4.27 -25.53 -12.72
C ASN A 137 3.04 -25.09 -13.53
N LEU A 138 2.54 -23.88 -13.27
CA LEU A 138 1.46 -23.27 -14.06
C LEU A 138 1.96 -22.59 -15.34
N GLY A 139 3.27 -22.64 -15.63
CA GLY A 139 3.84 -22.04 -16.84
C GLY A 139 3.79 -20.52 -16.87
N MET A 140 3.69 -19.85 -15.70
CA MET A 140 3.52 -18.40 -15.60
C MET A 140 4.85 -17.63 -15.48
N ILE A 141 6.01 -18.32 -15.44
CA ILE A 141 7.31 -17.65 -15.39
C ILE A 141 7.46 -16.73 -16.60
N ASP A 142 8.06 -15.57 -16.39
CA ASP A 142 8.28 -14.51 -17.40
C ASP A 142 6.98 -13.94 -18.00
N THR A 143 5.84 -14.14 -17.34
CA THR A 143 4.55 -13.54 -17.73
C THR A 143 4.07 -12.52 -16.70
N VAL A 144 3.15 -11.63 -17.15
CA VAL A 144 2.45 -10.67 -16.29
C VAL A 144 1.73 -11.38 -15.12
N TRP A 145 1.23 -12.57 -15.37
CA TRP A 145 0.45 -13.35 -14.40
C TRP A 145 1.28 -13.80 -13.20
N ALA A 146 2.58 -14.03 -13.38
CA ALA A 146 3.48 -14.36 -12.27
C ALA A 146 3.56 -13.25 -11.21
N VAL A 147 3.35 -12.00 -11.62
CA VAL A 147 3.39 -10.83 -10.72
C VAL A 147 1.99 -10.51 -10.16
N VAL A 148 0.96 -10.61 -11.00
CA VAL A 148 -0.38 -10.12 -10.66
C VAL A 148 -1.20 -11.14 -9.87
N LEU A 149 -1.17 -12.43 -10.25
CA LEU A 149 -2.04 -13.44 -9.63
C LEU A 149 -1.73 -13.76 -8.16
N PRO A 150 -0.47 -13.81 -7.71
CA PRO A 150 -0.18 -14.04 -6.29
C PRO A 150 -0.76 -12.96 -5.36
N GLY A 151 -0.89 -11.72 -5.87
CA GLY A 151 -1.48 -10.59 -5.17
C GLY A 151 -2.95 -10.34 -5.47
N ALA A 152 -3.63 -11.23 -6.20
CA ALA A 152 -5.01 -11.01 -6.66
C ALA A 152 -6.03 -10.89 -5.52
N ILE A 153 -5.78 -11.52 -4.38
CA ILE A 153 -6.62 -11.41 -3.17
C ILE A 153 -5.73 -11.13 -1.96
N SER A 154 -6.05 -10.06 -1.24
CA SER A 154 -5.49 -9.78 0.08
C SER A 154 -6.51 -10.17 1.14
N VAL A 155 -6.16 -11.10 2.02
CA VAL A 155 -7.03 -11.54 3.11
C VAL A 155 -7.41 -10.37 4.02
N HIS A 156 -6.45 -9.46 4.29
CA HIS A 156 -6.69 -8.26 5.09
C HIS A 156 -7.76 -7.36 4.45
N ASN A 157 -7.63 -7.06 3.16
CA ASN A 157 -8.60 -6.23 2.43
C ASN A 157 -9.97 -6.91 2.36
N LEU A 158 -10.00 -8.22 2.19
CA LEU A 158 -11.23 -9.00 2.17
C LEU A 158 -11.97 -8.94 3.50
N ILE A 159 -11.27 -9.04 4.64
CA ILE A 159 -11.86 -8.91 5.97
C ILE A 159 -12.44 -7.50 6.19
N ILE A 160 -11.71 -6.45 5.78
CA ILE A 160 -12.17 -5.06 5.87
C ILE A 160 -13.42 -4.86 5.00
N ALA A 161 -13.37 -5.27 3.73
CA ALA A 161 -14.48 -5.13 2.81
C ALA A 161 -15.72 -5.90 3.31
N LYS A 162 -15.53 -7.16 3.77
CA LYS A 162 -16.60 -7.96 4.37
C LYS A 162 -17.22 -7.28 5.61
N SER A 163 -16.39 -6.68 6.46
CA SER A 163 -16.86 -5.96 7.65
C SER A 163 -17.68 -4.73 7.25
N PHE A 164 -17.19 -3.97 6.26
CA PHE A 164 -17.90 -2.83 5.70
C PHE A 164 -19.28 -3.24 5.15
N PHE A 165 -19.37 -4.27 4.32
CA PHE A 165 -20.65 -4.77 3.80
C PHE A 165 -21.59 -5.21 4.91
N SER A 166 -21.07 -5.86 5.97
CA SER A 166 -21.91 -6.35 7.07
C SER A 166 -22.43 -5.22 7.98
N SER A 167 -21.74 -4.08 8.08
CA SER A 167 -22.10 -2.97 8.97
C SER A 167 -22.82 -1.83 8.27
N SER A 168 -22.50 -1.58 6.98
CA SER A 168 -22.99 -0.40 6.25
C SER A 168 -24.21 -0.71 5.38
N ILE A 169 -24.46 -1.98 5.05
CA ILE A 169 -25.61 -2.38 4.25
C ILE A 169 -26.61 -3.08 5.17
N PRO A 170 -27.76 -2.41 5.53
CA PRO A 170 -28.81 -3.03 6.31
C PRO A 170 -29.40 -4.24 5.59
N PHE A 171 -29.73 -5.29 6.36
CA PHE A 171 -30.27 -6.52 5.80
C PHE A 171 -31.66 -6.31 5.14
N GLU A 172 -32.39 -5.33 5.64
CA GLU A 172 -33.71 -4.94 5.13
C GLU A 172 -33.67 -4.49 3.66
N LEU A 173 -32.55 -3.90 3.20
CA LEU A 173 -32.37 -3.54 1.79
C LEU A 173 -32.29 -4.79 0.89
N GLN A 174 -31.68 -5.85 1.39
CA GLN A 174 -31.61 -7.12 0.65
C GLN A 174 -32.98 -7.80 0.60
N GLU A 175 -33.75 -7.79 1.71
CA GLU A 175 -35.09 -8.34 1.77
C GLU A 175 -36.06 -7.62 0.81
N SER A 176 -35.99 -6.28 0.78
CA SER A 176 -36.82 -5.49 -0.14
C SER A 176 -36.48 -5.80 -1.61
N ALA A 177 -35.21 -5.91 -1.96
CA ALA A 177 -34.78 -6.28 -3.30
C ALA A 177 -35.25 -7.67 -3.72
N PHE A 178 -35.29 -8.64 -2.80
CA PHE A 178 -35.89 -9.97 -3.08
C PHE A 178 -37.39 -9.92 -3.29
N VAL A 179 -38.12 -9.11 -2.52
CA VAL A 179 -39.58 -8.91 -2.72
C VAL A 179 -39.83 -8.29 -4.10
N ASP A 180 -38.94 -7.39 -4.57
CA ASP A 180 -38.99 -6.79 -5.90
C ASP A 180 -38.51 -7.74 -7.03
N GLY A 181 -38.20 -9.02 -6.71
CA GLY A 181 -37.80 -10.04 -7.68
C GLY A 181 -36.34 -9.94 -8.16
N CYS A 182 -35.47 -9.22 -7.44
CA CYS A 182 -34.04 -9.18 -7.76
C CYS A 182 -33.34 -10.52 -7.48
N SER A 183 -32.41 -10.88 -8.36
CA SER A 183 -31.54 -12.03 -8.13
C SER A 183 -30.35 -11.63 -7.22
N ASN A 184 -29.70 -12.63 -6.60
CA ASN A 184 -28.50 -12.44 -5.75
C ASN A 184 -27.36 -11.63 -6.40
N ILE A 185 -27.33 -11.50 -7.73
CA ILE A 185 -26.31 -10.73 -8.46
C ILE A 185 -26.75 -9.28 -8.67
N ARG A 186 -28.05 -9.02 -8.62
CA ARG A 186 -28.62 -7.67 -8.81
C ARG A 186 -28.91 -6.94 -7.51
N THR A 187 -28.88 -7.63 -6.38
CA THR A 187 -29.00 -7.08 -5.03
C THR A 187 -27.66 -6.50 -4.57
#